data_c5510536f55f322a53517e0b22e2fa02
#
_entry.id   c5510536f55f322a53517e0b22e2fa02
#
_cell.length_a   1.000
_cell.length_b   1.000
_cell.length_c   1.000
_cell.angle_alpha   90.00
_cell.angle_beta   90.00
_cell.angle_gamma   90.00
#
_symmetry.space_group_name_H-M   'P 1'
#
loop_
_entity.id
_entity.type
_entity.pdbx_description
1 polymer ?
#
loop_
_entity_poly.entity_id
_entity_poly.type
_entity_poly.pdbx_seq_one_letter_code
_entity_poly.pdbx_strand_id
1 'polypeptide(L)'
;GKTTLAKVIANTTSADFRQINATVAGKKDMEEVVKEAKDNIGMYGRKTILFVDEIHRFNKGQQDYLLPFVEDGTLILIGATKYAITNWYFDIMVPIIQRER
;
A
#
# COMPACT_ATOMS: atom_id res chain seq x y z
N GLY A 1 -6.48 -9.52 14.67
CA GLY A 1 -5.34 -8.62 14.56
C GLY A 1 -5.46 -7.63 13.41
N LYS A 2 -4.45 -6.83 13.21
CA LYS A 2 -4.45 -5.79 12.19
C LYS A 2 -4.55 -6.36 10.78
N THR A 3 -3.86 -7.47 10.51
CA THR A 3 -3.93 -8.14 9.21
C THR A 3 -5.35 -8.63 8.92
N THR A 4 -6.03 -9.15 9.92
CA THR A 4 -7.42 -9.61 9.80
C THR A 4 -8.34 -8.46 9.40
N LEU A 5 -8.17 -7.31 10.04
CA LEU A 5 -8.96 -6.11 9.71
C LEU A 5 -8.73 -5.67 8.27
N ALA A 6 -7.48 -5.65 7.82
CA ALA A 6 -7.15 -5.29 6.44
C ALA A 6 -7.78 -6.25 5.43
N LYS A 7 -7.77 -7.55 5.73
CA LYS A 7 -8.42 -8.56 4.88
C LYS A 7 -9.93 -8.38 4.81
N VAL A 8 -10.56 -8.01 5.92
CA VAL A 8 -12.00 -7.72 5.95
C VAL A 8 -12.32 -6.53 5.05
N ILE A 9 -11.51 -5.49 5.12
CA ILE A 9 -11.67 -4.32 4.24
C ILE A 9 -11.54 -4.72 2.78
N ALA A 10 -10.56 -5.54 2.44
CA ALA A 10 -10.37 -6.02 1.07
C ALA A 10 -11.58 -6.81 0.57
N ASN A 11 -12.10 -7.71 1.39
CA ASN A 11 -13.28 -8.49 1.04
C ASN A 11 -14.52 -7.62 0.85
N THR A 12 -14.72 -6.65 1.75
CA THR A 12 -15.89 -5.76 1.70
C THR A 12 -15.88 -4.90 0.44
N THR A 13 -14.70 -4.47 0.00
CA THR A 13 -14.55 -3.61 -1.17
C THR A 13 -14.32 -4.39 -2.46
N SER A 14 -14.31 -5.71 -2.41
CA SER A 14 -14.00 -6.60 -3.55
C SER A 14 -12.64 -6.30 -4.16
N ALA A 15 -11.68 -5.92 -3.36
CA ALA A 15 -10.30 -5.66 -3.78
C ALA A 15 -9.43 -6.88 -3.51
N ASP A 16 -8.37 -7.04 -4.31
CA ASP A 16 -7.36 -8.03 -4.01
C ASP A 16 -6.49 -7.58 -2.85
N PHE A 17 -5.87 -8.52 -2.17
CA PHE A 17 -5.07 -8.24 -0.99
C PHE A 17 -3.67 -8.80 -1.15
N ARG A 18 -2.66 -7.95 -0.91
CA ARG A 18 -1.26 -8.36 -0.85
C ARG A 18 -0.65 -7.81 0.42
N GLN A 19 0.28 -8.57 0.98
CA GLN A 19 0.97 -8.18 2.22
C GLN A 19 2.48 -8.21 2.01
N ILE A 20 3.15 -7.17 2.47
CA ILE A 20 4.62 -7.13 2.54
C ILE A 20 5.02 -6.60 3.91
N ASN A 21 6.27 -6.85 4.27
CA ASN A 21 6.88 -6.28 5.48
C ASN A 21 7.97 -5.30 5.05
N ALA A 22 7.87 -4.05 5.49
CA ALA A 22 8.77 -2.99 5.08
C ALA A 22 10.24 -3.27 5.40
N THR A 23 10.52 -4.08 6.42
CA THR A 23 11.90 -4.38 6.82
C THR A 23 12.61 -5.35 5.87
N VAL A 24 11.86 -6.16 5.12
CA VAL A 24 12.43 -7.20 4.24
C VAL A 24 12.04 -7.04 2.78
N ALA A 25 11.07 -6.20 2.47
CA ALA A 25 10.60 -6.02 1.10
C ALA A 25 11.64 -5.32 0.24
N GLY A 26 12.11 -5.99 -0.79
CA GLY A 26 13.03 -5.42 -1.75
C GLY A 26 12.30 -4.84 -2.96
N LYS A 27 13.09 -4.23 -3.85
CA LYS A 27 12.55 -3.63 -5.07
C LYS A 27 11.76 -4.64 -5.91
N LYS A 28 12.28 -5.87 -6.00
CA LYS A 28 11.64 -6.93 -6.78
C LYS A 28 10.26 -7.29 -6.24
N ASP A 29 10.13 -7.35 -4.92
CA ASP A 29 8.84 -7.64 -4.28
C ASP A 29 7.81 -6.56 -4.63
N MET A 30 8.23 -5.30 -4.58
CA MET A 30 7.36 -4.18 -4.92
C MET A 30 6.99 -4.15 -6.40
N GLU A 31 7.93 -4.49 -7.28
CA GLU A 31 7.65 -4.59 -8.72
C GLU A 31 6.60 -5.66 -9.02
N GLU A 32 6.67 -6.80 -8.35
CA GLU A 32 5.69 -7.86 -8.49
C GLU A 32 4.30 -7.43 -8.04
N VAL A 33 4.23 -6.74 -6.91
CA VAL A 33 2.96 -6.23 -6.39
C VAL A 33 2.34 -5.23 -7.37
N VAL A 34 3.13 -4.30 -7.89
CA VAL A 34 2.66 -3.29 -8.85
C VAL A 34 2.17 -3.94 -10.14
N LYS A 35 2.92 -4.92 -10.65
CA LYS A 35 2.53 -5.64 -11.85
C LYS A 35 1.19 -6.34 -11.67
N GLU A 36 1.03 -7.03 -10.56
CA GLU A 36 -0.21 -7.73 -10.22
C GLU A 36 -1.37 -6.75 -10.07
N ALA A 37 -1.13 -5.61 -9.43
CA ALA A 37 -2.15 -4.59 -9.26
C ALA A 37 -2.61 -4.01 -10.59
N LYS A 38 -1.68 -3.76 -11.51
CA LYS A 38 -2.02 -3.29 -12.86
C LYS A 38 -2.80 -4.32 -13.65
N ASP A 39 -2.41 -5.60 -13.55
CA ASP A 39 -3.12 -6.69 -14.20
C ASP A 39 -4.55 -6.81 -13.66
N ASN A 40 -4.73 -6.68 -12.36
CA ASN A 40 -6.05 -6.75 -11.73
C ASN A 40 -6.98 -5.65 -12.25
N ILE A 41 -6.47 -4.44 -12.41
CA ILE A 41 -7.26 -3.33 -12.95
C ILE A 41 -7.58 -3.59 -14.43
N GLY A 42 -6.58 -3.99 -15.21
CA GLY A 42 -6.75 -4.21 -16.65
C GLY A 42 -7.66 -5.37 -17.00
N MET A 43 -7.57 -6.47 -16.26
CA MET A 43 -8.33 -7.70 -16.56
C MET A 43 -9.68 -7.74 -15.86
N TYR A 44 -9.77 -7.23 -14.65
CA TYR A 44 -10.97 -7.44 -13.81
C TYR A 44 -11.59 -6.14 -13.31
N GLY A 45 -10.97 -4.98 -13.58
CA GLY A 45 -11.42 -3.71 -13.02
C GLY A 45 -11.34 -3.67 -11.49
N ARG A 46 -10.43 -4.44 -10.90
CA ARG A 46 -10.34 -4.65 -9.47
C ARG A 46 -9.11 -3.96 -8.91
N LYS A 47 -9.27 -3.23 -7.80
CA LYS A 47 -8.15 -2.60 -7.11
C LYS A 47 -7.41 -3.60 -6.24
N THR A 48 -6.18 -3.26 -5.84
CA THR A 48 -5.36 -4.08 -4.97
C THR A 48 -5.03 -3.29 -3.71
N ILE A 49 -5.30 -3.89 -2.55
CA ILE A 49 -4.88 -3.35 -1.27
C ILE A 49 -3.52 -3.95 -0.93
N LEU A 50 -2.53 -3.08 -0.74
CA LEU A 50 -1.21 -3.47 -0.27
C LEU A 50 -1.11 -3.15 1.21
N PHE A 51 -1.04 -4.19 2.03
CA PHE A 51 -0.84 -4.07 3.47
C PHE A 51 0.65 -4.12 3.75
N VAL A 52 1.19 -3.04 4.31
CA VAL A 52 2.63 -2.95 4.62
C VAL A 52 2.81 -3.02 6.12
N ASP A 53 3.32 -4.14 6.60
CA ASP A 53 3.65 -4.30 8.01
C ASP A 53 4.95 -3.54 8.31
N GLU A 54 5.05 -3.00 9.51
CA GLU A 54 6.20 -2.20 9.93
C GLU A 54 6.42 -0.99 9.00
N ILE A 55 5.34 -0.29 8.64
CA ILE A 55 5.38 0.81 7.66
C ILE A 55 6.38 1.90 8.03
N HIS A 56 6.63 2.11 9.32
CA HIS A 56 7.60 3.10 9.80
C HIS A 56 9.03 2.79 9.36
N ARG A 57 9.29 1.55 8.91
CA ARG A 57 10.60 1.12 8.40
C ARG A 57 10.75 1.34 6.89
N PHE A 58 9.72 1.82 6.22
CA PHE A 58 9.84 2.15 4.80
C PHE A 58 10.88 3.25 4.62
N ASN A 59 11.87 3.01 3.75
CA ASN A 59 12.83 4.04 3.39
C ASN A 59 12.27 4.91 2.26
N LYS A 60 12.96 6.01 1.99
CA LYS A 60 12.51 6.96 0.98
C LYS A 60 12.42 6.34 -0.42
N GLY A 61 13.37 5.48 -0.77
CA GLY A 61 13.36 4.81 -2.07
C GLY A 61 12.13 3.94 -2.27
N GLN A 62 11.76 3.18 -1.23
CA GLN A 62 10.56 2.35 -1.27
C GLN A 62 9.29 3.22 -1.40
N GLN A 63 9.23 4.30 -0.65
CA GLN A 63 8.11 5.23 -0.70
C GLN A 63 7.99 5.87 -2.07
N ASP A 64 9.09 6.38 -2.60
CA ASP A 64 9.12 7.05 -3.91
C ASP A 64 8.72 6.10 -5.04
N TYR A 65 9.09 4.83 -4.92
CA TYR A 65 8.71 3.84 -5.93
C TYR A 65 7.21 3.60 -5.98
N LEU A 66 6.58 3.48 -4.80
CA LEU A 66 5.16 3.16 -4.72
C LEU A 66 4.23 4.37 -4.86
N LEU A 67 4.73 5.56 -4.56
CA LEU A 67 3.91 6.76 -4.53
C LEU A 67 3.11 7.02 -5.81
N PRO A 68 3.70 6.92 -7.02
CA PRO A 68 2.92 7.15 -8.25
C PRO A 68 1.73 6.20 -8.39
N PHE A 69 1.88 4.95 -7.96
CA PHE A 69 0.83 3.94 -8.09
C PHE A 69 -0.27 4.11 -7.05
N VAL A 70 0.04 4.72 -5.92
CA VAL A 70 -0.96 5.10 -4.91
C VAL A 70 -1.71 6.33 -5.38
N GLU A 71 -1.01 7.31 -5.95
CA GLU A 71 -1.63 8.53 -6.45
C GLU A 71 -2.59 8.29 -7.62
N ASP A 72 -2.25 7.37 -8.51
CA ASP A 72 -3.10 7.08 -9.68
C ASP A 72 -4.20 6.07 -9.38
N GLY A 73 -4.25 5.56 -8.17
CA GLY A 73 -5.30 4.62 -7.75
C GLY A 73 -5.02 3.15 -8.08
N THR A 74 -3.85 2.82 -8.60
CA THR A 74 -3.48 1.42 -8.86
C THR A 74 -3.41 0.61 -7.58
N LEU A 75 -2.84 1.20 -6.53
CA LEU A 75 -2.71 0.58 -5.21
C LEU A 75 -3.42 1.40 -4.15
N ILE A 76 -4.05 0.69 -3.20
CA ILE A 76 -4.49 1.27 -1.95
C ILE A 76 -3.51 0.78 -0.89
N LEU A 77 -2.75 1.69 -0.29
CA LEU A 77 -1.71 1.29 0.65
C LEU A 77 -2.16 1.51 2.08
N ILE A 78 -2.22 0.41 2.83
CA ILE A 78 -2.53 0.43 4.26
C ILE A 78 -1.25 0.07 5.01
N GLY A 79 -0.81 0.96 5.88
CA GLY A 79 0.37 0.73 6.70
C GLY A 79 -0.01 0.30 8.11
N ALA A 80 0.77 -0.60 8.67
CA ALA A 80 0.61 -1.02 10.05
C ALA A 80 1.88 -0.78 10.83
N THR A 81 1.73 -0.29 12.05
CA THR A 81 2.80 -0.23 13.03
C THR A 81 2.40 -1.09 14.23
N LYS A 82 3.25 -1.14 15.24
CA LYS A 82 2.92 -1.77 16.51
C LYS A 82 1.65 -1.17 17.13
N TYR A 83 1.38 0.10 16.87
CA TYR A 83 0.33 0.84 17.58
C TYR A 83 -0.92 1.11 16.76
N ALA A 84 -0.82 1.14 15.40
CA ALA A 84 -1.94 1.60 14.60
C ALA A 84 -1.90 1.08 13.16
N ILE A 85 -3.06 1.11 12.51
CA ILE A 85 -3.20 0.94 11.06
C ILE A 85 -3.48 2.32 10.49
N THR A 86 -2.82 2.67 9.37
CA THR A 86 -3.01 3.97 8.72
C THR A 86 -3.21 3.80 7.21
N ASN A 87 -3.97 4.70 6.61
CA ASN A 87 -3.90 4.88 5.16
C ASN A 87 -2.67 5.75 4.91
N TRP A 88 -1.59 5.12 4.45
CA TRP A 88 -0.29 5.76 4.34
C TRP A 88 -0.34 7.04 3.50
N TYR A 89 -1.06 7.01 2.37
CA TYR A 89 -1.10 8.18 1.49
C TYR A 89 -1.81 9.35 2.15
N PHE A 90 -3.04 9.15 2.63
CA PHE A 90 -3.84 10.25 3.18
C PHE A 90 -3.37 10.69 4.56
N ASP A 91 -2.95 9.76 5.40
CA ASP A 91 -2.62 10.07 6.79
C ASP A 91 -1.20 10.61 6.95
N ILE A 92 -0.29 10.22 6.07
CA ILE A 92 1.14 10.56 6.20
C ILE A 92 1.63 11.41 5.05
N MET A 93 1.45 10.95 3.81
CA MET A 93 2.05 11.61 2.65
C MET A 93 1.36 12.91 2.25
N VAL A 94 0.03 12.95 2.28
CA VAL A 94 -0.69 14.18 1.92
C VAL A 94 -0.33 15.33 2.85
N PRO A 95 -0.30 15.17 4.18
CA PRO A 95 0.16 16.23 5.07
C PRO A 95 1.59 16.72 4.78
N ILE A 96 2.50 15.81 4.45
CA ILE A 96 3.89 16.17 4.12
C ILE A 96 3.93 16.97 2.81
N ILE A 97 3.24 16.50 1.78
CA ILE A 97 3.18 17.20 0.49
C ILE A 97 2.59 18.59 0.64
N GLN A 98 1.53 18.73 1.42
CA GLN A 98 0.89 20.03 1.67
C GLN A 98 1.82 20.99 2.40
N ARG A 99 2.64 20.49 3.31
CA ARG A 99 3.60 21.33 4.05
C ARG A 99 4.72 21.88 3.18
N GLU A 100 5.12 21.12 2.15
CA GLU A 100 6.19 21.52 1.25
C GLU A 100 5.74 22.54 0.20
N ARG A 101 4.45 22.74 0.06
CA ARG A 101 3.91 23.79 -0.79
C ARG A 101 3.90 25.11 -0.07
#